data_45e21a48b7575e42c036c3a07cf19ca9
#
_entry.id   45e21a48b7575e42c036c3a07cf19ca9
#
_cell.length_a   1.000
_cell.length_b   1.000
_cell.length_c   1.000
_cell.angle_alpha   90.00
_cell.angle_beta   90.00
_cell.angle_gamma   90.00
#
_symmetry.space_group_name_H-M   'P 1'
#
loop_
_entity.id
_entity.type
_entity.pdbx_description
1 polymer ?
#
loop_
_entity_poly.entity_id
_entity_poly.type
_entity_poly.pdbx_seq_one_letter_code
_entity_poly.pdbx_strand_id
1 'polypeptide(L)'
;MNFKKLSISVICFLLLVNNIKLDVFANVNLLGINNVPAKGVAVIDIESGRLLYGKNENKKMAMASTTKIMTALITLEQDGLDDYFEVDPDAIKVEGTSMGLLEGDMVSLRALAVGMLLPSGNDAAEVAAIRIAGSRDKFLKMMNERAEAIGCRNTHFSTTSGLDEDGHYTTPSDLAKIARCALNNSDFSEICSQQYKTIEYGNPPYKRTLKNHNKLLKQYENCVGIKTGFTDNAGRCLVSAAYKDGKGLIVVTLNSEDICQSHIDVYNQAFEKVLKYNSRVKLPVNNLKVVGGETVGVSIEKNLDAEILLVSGEESELKHKVKLKKFLFAPVKKGEVVGEIDYYIDNFKVATEPIITVTEVAVEEKKGFFKNILARFGKNFD
;
A
#
# COMPACT_ATOMS: atom_id res chain seq x y z
N MET A 1 -56.35 32.11 11.70
CA MET A 1 -55.30 31.09 11.79
C MET A 1 -54.50 31.14 10.50
N ASN A 2 -53.24 31.55 10.56
CA ASN A 2 -52.46 32.00 9.39
C ASN A 2 -51.89 30.85 8.58
N PHE A 3 -52.51 30.51 7.46
CA PHE A 3 -52.07 29.49 6.49
C PHE A 3 -50.64 29.73 5.93
N LYS A 4 -50.12 30.96 5.96
CA LYS A 4 -48.77 31.30 5.50
C LYS A 4 -47.64 30.77 6.41
N LYS A 5 -47.88 30.58 7.72
CA LYS A 5 -46.88 30.06 8.66
C LYS A 5 -46.74 28.54 8.58
N LEU A 6 -47.80 27.82 8.15
CA LEU A 6 -47.76 26.37 8.01
C LEU A 6 -46.95 25.93 6.77
N SER A 7 -47.03 26.75 5.68
CA SER A 7 -46.29 26.46 4.43
C SER A 7 -44.77 26.58 4.58
N ILE A 8 -44.29 27.54 5.38
CA ILE A 8 -42.84 27.73 5.58
C ILE A 8 -42.24 26.63 6.43
N SER A 9 -42.95 26.16 7.46
CA SER A 9 -42.48 25.03 8.31
C SER A 9 -42.39 23.72 7.57
N VAL A 10 -43.33 23.44 6.65
CA VAL A 10 -43.31 22.21 5.84
C VAL A 10 -42.19 22.26 4.79
N ILE A 11 -41.92 23.43 4.19
CA ILE A 11 -40.83 23.59 3.23
C ILE A 11 -39.46 23.48 3.92
N CYS A 12 -39.30 24.05 5.12
CA CYS A 12 -38.06 23.90 5.90
C CYS A 12 -37.83 22.44 6.36
N PHE A 13 -38.90 21.69 6.71
CA PHE A 13 -38.79 20.28 7.06
C PHE A 13 -38.42 19.41 5.85
N LEU A 14 -38.98 19.68 4.66
CA LEU A 14 -38.64 19.03 3.41
C LEU A 14 -37.19 19.34 2.94
N LEU A 15 -36.67 20.53 3.21
CA LEU A 15 -35.28 20.90 2.92
C LEU A 15 -34.28 20.28 3.89
N LEU A 16 -34.67 20.01 5.14
CA LEU A 16 -33.84 19.31 6.12
C LEU A 16 -33.75 17.80 5.87
N VAL A 17 -34.80 17.19 5.30
CA VAL A 17 -34.80 15.75 4.98
C VAL A 17 -33.97 15.43 3.72
N ASN A 18 -33.77 16.40 2.81
CA ASN A 18 -32.98 16.21 1.58
C ASN A 18 -31.44 16.22 1.81
N ASN A 19 -30.97 16.41 3.04
CA ASN A 19 -29.52 16.35 3.36
C ASN A 19 -29.12 15.10 4.15
N ILE A 20 -30.02 14.14 4.36
CA ILE A 20 -29.64 12.81 4.81
C ILE A 20 -29.13 12.09 3.56
N LYS A 21 -27.82 12.20 3.28
CA LYS A 21 -27.13 11.23 2.47
C LYS A 21 -27.22 9.91 3.23
N LEU A 22 -28.22 9.11 2.89
CA LEU A 22 -28.16 7.68 3.14
C LEU A 22 -26.97 7.21 2.31
N ASP A 23 -25.83 7.02 2.97
CA ASP A 23 -24.75 6.22 2.43
C ASP A 23 -25.33 4.81 2.26
N VAL A 24 -25.94 4.57 1.12
CA VAL A 24 -26.26 3.22 0.66
C VAL A 24 -24.88 2.62 0.37
N PHE A 25 -24.33 1.91 1.36
CA PHE A 25 -23.15 1.08 1.17
C PHE A 25 -23.56 -0.05 0.21
N ALA A 26 -23.49 0.23 -1.08
CA ALA A 26 -23.60 -0.82 -2.07
C ALA A 26 -22.34 -1.69 -1.89
N ASN A 27 -22.53 -2.93 -1.43
CA ASN A 27 -21.42 -3.90 -1.35
C ASN A 27 -20.83 -4.04 -2.76
N VAL A 28 -19.54 -3.75 -2.88
CA VAL A 28 -18.82 -3.96 -4.14
C VAL A 28 -18.68 -5.47 -4.35
N ASN A 29 -19.17 -6.00 -5.45
CA ASN A 29 -19.04 -7.42 -5.79
C ASN A 29 -18.81 -7.63 -7.29
N LEU A 30 -17.66 -7.17 -7.77
CA LEU A 30 -17.26 -7.35 -9.17
C LEU A 30 -16.89 -8.80 -9.48
N LEU A 31 -16.49 -9.56 -8.46
CA LEU A 31 -16.05 -10.95 -8.58
C LEU A 31 -17.18 -11.98 -8.53
N GLY A 32 -18.42 -11.57 -8.19
CA GLY A 32 -19.54 -12.49 -8.00
C GLY A 32 -19.33 -13.48 -6.84
N ILE A 33 -18.51 -13.13 -5.84
CA ILE A 33 -18.25 -13.96 -4.67
C ILE A 33 -19.49 -14.00 -3.78
N ASN A 34 -19.92 -15.20 -3.40
CA ASN A 34 -21.07 -15.41 -2.54
C ASN A 34 -20.60 -15.80 -1.13
N ASN A 35 -21.24 -15.19 -0.13
CA ASN A 35 -21.27 -15.60 1.27
C ASN A 35 -19.91 -15.96 1.92
N VAL A 36 -19.02 -14.98 2.05
CA VAL A 36 -17.81 -15.14 2.88
C VAL A 36 -18.21 -15.15 4.36
N PRO A 37 -17.87 -16.19 5.17
CA PRO A 37 -18.26 -16.32 6.57
C PRO A 37 -17.40 -15.43 7.48
N ALA A 38 -17.46 -14.11 7.27
CA ALA A 38 -16.82 -13.06 8.07
C ALA A 38 -17.75 -11.86 8.20
N LYS A 39 -17.61 -11.08 9.26
CA LYS A 39 -18.41 -9.86 9.45
C LYS A 39 -17.97 -8.72 8.54
N GLY A 40 -16.66 -8.61 8.26
CA GLY A 40 -16.11 -7.63 7.36
C GLY A 40 -15.12 -8.27 6.38
N VAL A 41 -15.18 -7.91 5.11
CA VAL A 41 -14.29 -8.45 4.05
C VAL A 41 -13.91 -7.35 3.08
N ALA A 42 -12.66 -7.39 2.62
CA ALA A 42 -12.21 -6.63 1.45
C ALA A 42 -11.27 -7.51 0.61
N VAL A 43 -11.47 -7.48 -0.71
CA VAL A 43 -10.55 -8.06 -1.69
C VAL A 43 -10.10 -6.95 -2.62
N ILE A 44 -8.79 -6.72 -2.69
CA ILE A 44 -8.21 -5.70 -3.57
C ILE A 44 -7.18 -6.31 -4.52
N ASP A 45 -7.02 -5.69 -5.67
CA ASP A 45 -5.85 -5.87 -6.54
C ASP A 45 -4.62 -5.24 -5.89
N ILE A 46 -3.50 -5.95 -5.84
CA ILE A 46 -2.26 -5.47 -5.22
C ILE A 46 -1.66 -4.31 -6.01
N GLU A 47 -1.69 -4.36 -7.33
CA GLU A 47 -1.03 -3.36 -8.17
C GLU A 47 -1.77 -2.02 -8.14
N SER A 48 -3.07 -2.02 -8.39
CA SER A 48 -3.88 -0.79 -8.43
C SER A 48 -4.42 -0.36 -7.06
N GLY A 49 -4.64 -1.29 -6.13
CA GLY A 49 -5.38 -1.08 -4.90
C GLY A 49 -6.89 -1.02 -5.10
N ARG A 50 -7.38 -1.39 -6.29
CA ARG A 50 -8.82 -1.40 -6.61
C ARG A 50 -9.56 -2.43 -5.77
N LEU A 51 -10.65 -2.00 -5.14
CA LEU A 51 -11.57 -2.90 -4.43
C LEU A 51 -12.38 -3.71 -5.44
N LEU A 52 -12.26 -5.04 -5.36
CA LEU A 52 -12.92 -5.99 -6.25
C LEU A 52 -14.12 -6.67 -5.57
N TYR A 53 -14.04 -6.86 -4.25
CA TYR A 53 -15.13 -7.37 -3.43
C TYR A 53 -15.10 -6.74 -2.05
N GLY A 54 -16.27 -6.36 -1.53
CA GLY A 54 -16.45 -5.79 -0.20
C GLY A 54 -17.71 -6.31 0.49
N LYS A 55 -17.59 -6.61 1.78
CA LYS A 55 -18.70 -6.89 2.70
C LYS A 55 -18.45 -6.09 3.97
N ASN A 56 -19.31 -5.12 4.27
CA ASN A 56 -19.08 -4.18 5.36
C ASN A 56 -17.65 -3.54 5.30
N GLU A 57 -17.15 -3.35 4.10
CA GLU A 57 -15.75 -2.98 3.82
C GLU A 57 -15.34 -1.63 4.39
N ASN A 58 -16.32 -0.78 4.71
CA ASN A 58 -16.12 0.53 5.33
C ASN A 58 -16.61 0.60 6.79
N LYS A 59 -17.08 -0.53 7.36
CA LYS A 59 -17.53 -0.60 8.74
C LYS A 59 -16.32 -0.62 9.68
N LYS A 60 -16.30 0.26 10.68
CA LYS A 60 -15.29 0.26 11.76
C LYS A 60 -15.41 -1.00 12.59
N MET A 61 -14.30 -1.70 12.78
CA MET A 61 -14.22 -2.98 13.50
C MET A 61 -12.90 -3.08 14.24
N ALA A 62 -12.88 -3.85 15.33
CA ALA A 62 -11.65 -4.26 16.00
C ALA A 62 -10.83 -5.16 15.05
N MET A 63 -9.50 -5.04 15.13
CA MET A 63 -8.60 -5.68 14.16
C MET A 63 -7.58 -6.63 14.82
N ALA A 64 -7.55 -6.70 16.15
CA ALA A 64 -6.60 -7.52 16.91
C ALA A 64 -5.15 -7.33 16.43
N SER A 65 -4.32 -8.37 16.48
CA SER A 65 -2.90 -8.33 16.09
C SER A 65 -2.63 -8.06 14.60
N THR A 66 -3.65 -7.86 13.74
CA THR A 66 -3.40 -7.32 12.39
C THR A 66 -2.91 -5.87 12.43
N THR A 67 -3.08 -5.18 13.56
CA THR A 67 -2.44 -3.90 13.93
C THR A 67 -0.93 -3.92 13.68
N LYS A 68 -0.26 -5.04 13.96
CA LYS A 68 1.19 -5.20 13.81
C LYS A 68 1.69 -5.08 12.38
N ILE A 69 0.81 -5.07 11.39
CA ILE A 69 1.16 -4.73 10.00
C ILE A 69 1.69 -3.28 9.95
N MET A 70 0.99 -2.34 10.61
CA MET A 70 1.42 -0.95 10.68
C MET A 70 2.67 -0.78 11.55
N THR A 71 2.70 -1.42 12.72
CA THR A 71 3.83 -1.34 13.64
C THR A 71 5.12 -1.87 13.00
N ALA A 72 5.06 -3.03 12.34
CA ALA A 72 6.19 -3.62 11.65
C ALA A 72 6.60 -2.80 10.41
N LEU A 73 5.65 -2.22 9.67
CA LEU A 73 5.95 -1.34 8.56
C LEU A 73 6.76 -0.13 9.02
N ILE A 74 6.30 0.60 10.04
CA ILE A 74 7.02 1.75 10.60
C ILE A 74 8.39 1.32 11.13
N THR A 75 8.49 0.15 11.76
CA THR A 75 9.75 -0.39 12.26
C THR A 75 10.75 -0.64 11.14
N LEU A 76 10.30 -1.19 10.01
CA LEU A 76 11.15 -1.50 8.86
C LEU A 76 11.41 -0.28 7.95
N GLU A 77 10.74 0.84 8.18
CA GLU A 77 11.01 2.12 7.53
C GLU A 77 12.11 2.93 8.25
N GLN A 78 12.67 2.42 9.37
CA GLN A 78 13.76 3.10 10.11
C GLN A 78 15.14 2.75 9.53
N ASP A 79 16.10 3.64 9.77
CA ASP A 79 17.51 3.35 9.53
C ASP A 79 18.09 2.44 10.64
N GLY A 80 19.23 1.80 10.39
CA GLY A 80 19.94 0.99 11.39
C GLY A 80 19.16 -0.26 11.84
N LEU A 81 18.45 -0.91 10.91
CA LEU A 81 17.59 -2.06 11.19
C LEU A 81 18.30 -3.21 11.90
N ASP A 82 19.59 -3.37 11.69
CA ASP A 82 20.41 -4.46 12.21
C ASP A 82 21.29 -4.05 13.41
N ASP A 83 21.19 -2.78 13.85
CA ASP A 83 21.91 -2.28 15.02
C ASP A 83 21.29 -2.85 16.30
N TYR A 84 22.14 -3.44 17.14
CA TYR A 84 21.71 -4.01 18.43
C TYR A 84 21.55 -2.93 19.50
N PHE A 85 20.50 -3.07 20.28
CA PHE A 85 20.25 -2.25 21.47
C PHE A 85 19.63 -3.12 22.57
N GLU A 86 19.80 -2.69 23.82
CA GLU A 86 19.20 -3.34 24.99
C GLU A 86 17.69 -3.04 25.03
N VAL A 87 16.88 -4.07 25.32
CA VAL A 87 15.44 -3.93 25.45
C VAL A 87 15.06 -3.06 26.65
N ASP A 88 14.02 -2.24 26.49
CA ASP A 88 13.42 -1.52 27.61
C ASP A 88 12.69 -2.53 28.53
N PRO A 89 13.06 -2.60 29.83
CA PRO A 89 12.51 -3.61 30.74
C PRO A 89 11.04 -3.42 31.08
N ASP A 90 10.47 -2.23 30.85
CA ASP A 90 9.05 -1.98 31.05
C ASP A 90 8.24 -2.28 29.79
N ALA A 91 8.82 -2.07 28.60
CA ALA A 91 8.17 -2.36 27.32
C ALA A 91 7.89 -3.86 27.12
N ILE A 92 8.65 -4.76 27.74
CA ILE A 92 8.43 -6.22 27.65
C ILE A 92 7.32 -6.73 28.58
N LYS A 93 6.84 -5.91 29.54
CA LYS A 93 5.79 -6.28 30.50
C LYS A 93 4.40 -6.08 29.89
N VAL A 94 4.11 -6.82 28.82
CA VAL A 94 2.85 -6.76 28.09
C VAL A 94 2.23 -8.15 28.02
N GLU A 95 0.90 -8.22 28.13
CA GLU A 95 0.16 -9.48 28.08
C GLU A 95 0.04 -10.03 26.65
N GLY A 96 -0.37 -11.28 26.54
CA GLY A 96 -0.70 -11.97 25.29
C GLY A 96 0.50 -12.66 24.63
N THR A 97 0.54 -12.67 23.30
CA THR A 97 1.61 -13.35 22.55
C THR A 97 2.94 -12.60 22.65
N SER A 98 4.04 -13.33 22.76
CA SER A 98 5.39 -12.80 22.94
C SER A 98 6.38 -13.48 22.01
N MET A 99 7.44 -12.75 21.59
CA MET A 99 8.62 -13.38 20.97
C MET A 99 9.61 -13.89 22.04
N GLY A 100 9.35 -13.60 23.31
CA GLY A 100 10.12 -14.07 24.47
C GLY A 100 11.33 -13.20 24.79
N LEU A 101 11.18 -11.88 24.73
CA LEU A 101 12.19 -10.93 25.19
C LEU A 101 12.29 -10.95 26.72
N LEU A 102 13.52 -10.84 27.21
CA LEU A 102 13.86 -10.76 28.63
C LEU A 102 14.60 -9.46 28.93
N GLU A 103 14.59 -9.04 30.19
CA GLU A 103 15.37 -7.89 30.66
C GLU A 103 16.88 -8.11 30.37
N GLY A 104 17.52 -7.10 29.82
CA GLY A 104 18.94 -7.15 29.43
C GLY A 104 19.19 -7.82 28.06
N ASP A 105 18.14 -8.31 27.36
CA ASP A 105 18.34 -8.85 26.00
C ASP A 105 18.79 -7.74 25.04
N MET A 106 19.73 -8.09 24.16
CA MET A 106 20.12 -7.29 23.01
C MET A 106 19.32 -7.72 21.80
N VAL A 107 18.71 -6.77 21.10
CA VAL A 107 17.81 -7.02 19.95
C VAL A 107 18.01 -5.94 18.88
N SER A 108 17.65 -6.24 17.64
CA SER A 108 17.63 -5.26 16.54
C SER A 108 16.20 -4.96 16.11
N LEU A 109 15.96 -3.82 15.41
CA LEU A 109 14.63 -3.48 14.87
C LEU A 109 14.14 -4.54 13.88
N ARG A 110 15.03 -5.09 13.04
CA ARG A 110 14.69 -6.21 12.13
C ARG A 110 14.23 -7.44 12.92
N ALA A 111 14.89 -7.79 14.00
CA ALA A 111 14.50 -8.90 14.84
C ALA A 111 13.13 -8.69 15.50
N LEU A 112 12.83 -7.45 15.92
CA LEU A 112 11.50 -7.09 16.44
C LEU A 112 10.42 -7.20 15.38
N ALA A 113 10.68 -6.76 14.14
CA ALA A 113 9.74 -6.92 13.03
C ALA A 113 9.42 -8.41 12.76
N VAL A 114 10.44 -9.29 12.78
CA VAL A 114 10.24 -10.75 12.70
C VAL A 114 9.40 -11.24 13.89
N GLY A 115 9.70 -10.77 15.11
CA GLY A 115 8.93 -11.09 16.32
C GLY A 115 7.46 -10.67 16.24
N MET A 116 7.17 -9.53 15.63
CA MET A 116 5.79 -9.06 15.39
C MET A 116 5.06 -9.87 14.34
N LEU A 117 5.70 -10.15 13.21
CA LEU A 117 5.03 -10.73 12.05
C LEU A 117 4.86 -12.25 12.15
N LEU A 118 5.80 -12.99 12.75
CA LEU A 118 5.73 -14.44 12.85
C LEU A 118 4.98 -14.90 14.10
N PRO A 119 5.56 -14.84 15.33
CA PRO A 119 4.89 -15.30 16.54
C PRO A 119 3.89 -14.28 17.08
N SER A 120 3.75 -13.11 16.43
CA SER A 120 2.80 -12.05 16.85
C SER A 120 3.16 -11.39 18.19
N GLY A 121 4.46 -11.26 18.53
CA GLY A 121 4.93 -10.73 19.81
C GLY A 121 4.41 -9.33 20.12
N ASN A 122 3.72 -9.18 21.25
CA ASN A 122 3.29 -7.88 21.79
C ASN A 122 4.48 -7.14 22.39
N ASP A 123 5.38 -7.88 23.06
CA ASP A 123 6.67 -7.40 23.55
C ASP A 123 7.51 -6.76 22.44
N ALA A 124 7.60 -7.41 21.28
CA ALA A 124 8.30 -6.88 20.14
C ALA A 124 7.71 -5.53 19.64
N ALA A 125 6.37 -5.40 19.66
CA ALA A 125 5.70 -4.19 19.23
C ALA A 125 5.93 -3.02 20.20
N GLU A 126 5.85 -3.25 21.52
CA GLU A 126 6.09 -2.21 22.52
C GLU A 126 7.57 -1.78 22.56
N VAL A 127 8.51 -2.75 22.53
CA VAL A 127 9.95 -2.44 22.47
C VAL A 127 10.31 -1.62 21.24
N ALA A 128 9.76 -1.98 20.07
CA ALA A 128 9.96 -1.20 18.83
C ALA A 128 9.40 0.23 18.99
N ALA A 129 8.21 0.38 19.56
CA ALA A 129 7.58 1.68 19.76
C ALA A 129 8.42 2.60 20.68
N ILE A 130 8.88 2.08 21.81
CA ILE A 130 9.73 2.83 22.75
C ILE A 130 11.08 3.17 22.10
N ARG A 131 11.71 2.21 21.41
CA ARG A 131 13.00 2.42 20.72
C ARG A 131 12.94 3.51 19.66
N ILE A 132 11.88 3.52 18.85
CA ILE A 132 11.75 4.43 17.69
C ILE A 132 11.30 5.82 18.13
N ALA A 133 10.27 5.90 18.99
CA ALA A 133 9.63 7.18 19.31
C ALA A 133 9.95 7.71 20.72
N GLY A 134 10.60 6.92 21.56
CA GLY A 134 10.89 7.26 22.96
C GLY A 134 9.68 7.18 23.89
N SER A 135 8.47 6.95 23.34
CA SER A 135 7.26 6.67 24.13
C SER A 135 6.18 6.04 23.27
N ARG A 136 5.29 5.24 23.90
CA ARG A 136 4.11 4.63 23.27
C ARG A 136 3.24 5.69 22.58
N ASP A 137 2.91 6.78 23.26
CA ASP A 137 2.02 7.82 22.73
C ASP A 137 2.57 8.47 21.45
N LYS A 138 3.88 8.75 21.42
CA LYS A 138 4.53 9.29 20.22
C LYS A 138 4.50 8.29 19.08
N PHE A 139 4.70 7.00 19.35
CA PHE A 139 4.63 5.97 18.32
C PHE A 139 3.20 5.79 17.80
N LEU A 140 2.18 5.81 18.66
CA LEU A 140 0.77 5.79 18.26
C LEU A 140 0.42 6.98 17.37
N LYS A 141 0.96 8.16 17.68
CA LYS A 141 0.83 9.32 16.79
C LYS A 141 1.44 9.04 15.42
N MET A 142 2.66 8.46 15.34
CA MET A 142 3.27 8.06 14.07
C MET A 142 2.39 7.05 13.31
N MET A 143 1.81 6.05 13.98
CA MET A 143 0.92 5.07 13.37
C MET A 143 -0.32 5.75 12.74
N ASN A 144 -0.93 6.69 13.44
CA ASN A 144 -2.11 7.40 12.95
C ASN A 144 -1.77 8.34 11.79
N GLU A 145 -0.67 9.09 11.87
CA GLU A 145 -0.18 9.94 10.77
C GLU A 145 0.18 9.10 9.54
N ARG A 146 0.80 7.92 9.73
CA ARG A 146 1.12 7.00 8.63
C ARG A 146 -0.14 6.43 7.98
N ALA A 147 -1.16 6.08 8.77
CA ALA A 147 -2.44 5.63 8.25
C ALA A 147 -3.13 6.72 7.40
N GLU A 148 -3.12 7.96 7.85
CA GLU A 148 -3.65 9.10 7.10
C GLU A 148 -2.88 9.30 5.78
N ALA A 149 -1.55 9.23 5.81
CA ALA A 149 -0.69 9.34 4.62
C ALA A 149 -0.96 8.21 3.60
N ILE A 150 -1.32 7.00 4.04
CA ILE A 150 -1.74 5.88 3.18
C ILE A 150 -3.14 6.13 2.58
N GLY A 151 -3.92 7.07 3.14
CA GLY A 151 -5.29 7.37 2.73
C GLY A 151 -6.35 6.54 3.47
N CYS A 152 -6.05 6.10 4.70
CA CYS A 152 -7.00 5.47 5.60
C CYS A 152 -7.83 6.57 6.30
N ARG A 153 -9.16 6.51 6.14
CA ARG A 153 -10.07 7.53 6.70
C ARG A 153 -10.85 7.05 7.91
N ASN A 154 -10.91 5.75 8.11
CA ASN A 154 -11.70 5.10 9.15
C ASN A 154 -10.85 4.13 9.96
N THR A 155 -9.60 4.51 10.25
CA THR A 155 -8.66 3.74 11.07
C THR A 155 -8.12 4.63 12.17
N HIS A 156 -8.01 4.08 13.38
CA HIS A 156 -7.37 4.73 14.51
C HIS A 156 -6.64 3.69 15.37
N PHE A 157 -5.39 3.97 15.68
CA PHE A 157 -4.54 3.14 16.51
C PHE A 157 -4.44 3.72 17.92
N SER A 158 -4.89 2.95 18.92
CA SER A 158 -4.73 3.23 20.36
C SER A 158 -3.74 2.27 20.99
N THR A 159 -3.35 1.18 20.30
CA THR A 159 -2.33 0.22 20.74
C THR A 159 -1.33 -0.07 19.63
N THR A 160 -0.11 -0.46 20.01
CA THR A 160 0.96 -0.85 19.08
C THR A 160 0.81 -2.29 18.61
N SER A 161 0.14 -3.13 19.41
CA SER A 161 0.07 -4.58 19.26
C SER A 161 -1.31 -5.11 18.80
N GLY A 162 -2.38 -4.33 19.03
CA GLY A 162 -3.77 -4.71 18.74
C GLY A 162 -4.49 -5.42 19.87
N LEU A 163 -4.05 -5.24 21.10
CA LEU A 163 -4.86 -5.52 22.28
C LEU A 163 -6.09 -4.63 22.30
N ASP A 164 -7.18 -5.11 22.90
CA ASP A 164 -8.44 -4.37 22.92
C ASP A 164 -8.30 -3.10 23.78
N GLU A 165 -8.58 -1.95 23.16
CA GLU A 165 -8.55 -0.64 23.78
C GLU A 165 -9.58 0.28 23.11
N ASP A 166 -10.17 1.18 23.87
CA ASP A 166 -11.15 2.13 23.37
C ASP A 166 -10.54 2.98 22.25
N GLY A 167 -11.30 3.16 21.18
CA GLY A 167 -10.84 3.92 20.04
C GLY A 167 -9.92 3.17 19.07
N HIS A 168 -9.59 1.89 19.32
CA HIS A 168 -8.76 1.07 18.45
C HIS A 168 -9.60 0.35 17.40
N TYR A 169 -9.62 0.87 16.16
CA TYR A 169 -10.43 0.31 15.06
C TYR A 169 -9.82 0.53 13.69
N THR A 170 -10.27 -0.27 12.75
CA THR A 170 -10.04 -0.09 11.30
C THR A 170 -11.27 -0.49 10.52
N THR A 171 -11.19 -0.41 9.19
CA THR A 171 -12.14 -1.03 8.27
C THR A 171 -11.43 -2.07 7.40
N PRO A 172 -12.13 -3.08 6.85
CA PRO A 172 -11.51 -4.01 5.91
C PRO A 172 -10.78 -3.31 4.75
N SER A 173 -11.38 -2.26 4.17
CA SER A 173 -10.79 -1.49 3.08
C SER A 173 -9.52 -0.74 3.49
N ASP A 174 -9.51 -0.09 4.65
CA ASP A 174 -8.33 0.63 5.13
C ASP A 174 -7.21 -0.34 5.49
N LEU A 175 -7.53 -1.47 6.14
CA LEU A 175 -6.55 -2.49 6.47
C LEU A 175 -5.93 -3.12 5.20
N ALA A 176 -6.70 -3.27 4.12
CA ALA A 176 -6.19 -3.72 2.83
C ALA A 176 -5.21 -2.71 2.22
N LYS A 177 -5.47 -1.39 2.33
CA LYS A 177 -4.53 -0.34 1.90
C LYS A 177 -3.23 -0.37 2.71
N ILE A 178 -3.32 -0.53 4.04
CA ILE A 178 -2.15 -0.67 4.92
C ILE A 178 -1.32 -1.88 4.51
N ALA A 179 -1.97 -3.03 4.31
CA ALA A 179 -1.31 -4.26 3.88
C ALA A 179 -0.62 -4.10 2.51
N ARG A 180 -1.28 -3.45 1.55
CA ARG A 180 -0.70 -3.14 0.24
C ARG A 180 0.54 -2.24 0.38
N CYS A 181 0.48 -1.21 1.20
CA CYS A 181 1.63 -0.35 1.47
C CYS A 181 2.79 -1.13 2.11
N ALA A 182 2.48 -2.00 3.08
CA ALA A 182 3.47 -2.82 3.75
C ALA A 182 4.17 -3.82 2.82
N LEU A 183 3.45 -4.43 1.88
CA LEU A 183 4.02 -5.35 0.88
C LEU A 183 4.99 -4.66 -0.10
N ASN A 184 4.91 -3.34 -0.27
CA ASN A 184 5.87 -2.59 -1.08
C ASN A 184 7.23 -2.41 -0.38
N ASN A 185 7.32 -2.66 0.94
CA ASN A 185 8.58 -2.75 1.65
C ASN A 185 9.15 -4.17 1.49
N SER A 186 10.34 -4.31 0.90
CA SER A 186 10.95 -5.60 0.58
C SER A 186 11.22 -6.45 1.82
N ASP A 187 11.72 -5.85 2.91
CA ASP A 187 11.96 -6.54 4.17
C ASP A 187 10.66 -7.06 4.77
N PHE A 188 9.59 -6.26 4.75
CA PHE A 188 8.28 -6.68 5.22
C PHE A 188 7.74 -7.86 4.43
N SER A 189 7.79 -7.77 3.10
CA SER A 189 7.32 -8.82 2.19
C SER A 189 8.10 -10.12 2.38
N GLU A 190 9.43 -10.04 2.48
CA GLU A 190 10.28 -11.19 2.78
C GLU A 190 9.91 -11.84 4.12
N ILE A 191 9.82 -11.04 5.19
CA ILE A 191 9.57 -11.56 6.54
C ILE A 191 8.19 -12.22 6.63
N CYS A 192 7.13 -11.55 6.19
CA CYS A 192 5.76 -12.06 6.37
C CYS A 192 5.47 -13.33 5.56
N SER A 193 6.24 -13.61 4.50
CA SER A 193 6.10 -14.82 3.68
C SER A 193 6.76 -16.07 4.28
N GLN A 194 7.60 -15.91 5.30
CA GLN A 194 8.32 -17.04 5.91
C GLN A 194 7.43 -17.83 6.88
N GLN A 195 7.45 -19.17 6.79
CA GLN A 195 6.84 -20.05 7.79
C GLN A 195 7.67 -20.10 9.07
N TYR A 196 8.99 -20.03 8.95
CA TYR A 196 9.96 -19.97 10.04
C TYR A 196 11.09 -19.02 9.66
N LYS A 197 11.60 -18.29 10.63
CA LYS A 197 12.81 -17.46 10.46
C LYS A 197 13.70 -17.58 11.68
N THR A 198 14.99 -17.86 11.45
CA THR A 198 16.00 -17.83 12.50
C THR A 198 16.62 -16.45 12.58
N ILE A 199 16.62 -15.87 13.77
CA ILE A 199 17.20 -14.57 14.09
C ILE A 199 18.03 -14.67 15.35
N GLU A 200 18.88 -13.68 15.62
CA GLU A 200 19.70 -13.61 16.82
C GLU A 200 19.20 -12.49 17.74
N TYR A 201 18.99 -12.81 19.00
CA TYR A 201 18.72 -11.87 20.09
C TYR A 201 18.89 -12.56 21.44
N GLY A 202 19.02 -11.80 22.52
CA GLY A 202 19.28 -12.32 23.87
C GLY A 202 20.51 -11.69 24.51
N ASN A 203 20.91 -12.19 25.67
CA ASN A 203 22.09 -11.71 26.39
C ASN A 203 22.96 -12.91 26.88
N PRO A 204 24.09 -13.23 26.17
CA PRO A 204 24.47 -12.67 24.87
C PRO A 204 23.51 -13.10 23.76
N PRO A 205 23.46 -12.40 22.59
CA PRO A 205 22.62 -12.80 21.46
C PRO A 205 22.90 -14.23 21.00
N TYR A 206 21.85 -15.02 20.76
CA TYR A 206 21.93 -16.38 20.25
C TYR A 206 20.79 -16.67 19.26
N LYS A 207 20.98 -17.69 18.42
CA LYS A 207 20.02 -18.06 17.37
C LYS A 207 18.73 -18.62 17.97
N ARG A 208 17.61 -18.01 17.59
CA ARG A 208 16.24 -18.43 17.90
C ARG A 208 15.43 -18.55 16.63
N THR A 209 14.69 -19.66 16.47
CA THR A 209 13.81 -19.86 15.32
C THR A 209 12.39 -19.53 15.73
N LEU A 210 11.81 -18.52 15.07
CA LEU A 210 10.43 -18.09 15.27
C LEU A 210 9.53 -18.70 14.22
N LYS A 211 8.31 -19.09 14.60
CA LYS A 211 7.30 -19.71 13.76
C LYS A 211 6.19 -18.73 13.44
N ASN A 212 5.78 -18.69 12.19
CA ASN A 212 4.64 -17.88 11.75
C ASN A 212 3.32 -18.53 12.17
N HIS A 213 2.44 -17.75 12.78
CA HIS A 213 1.10 -18.18 13.15
C HIS A 213 0.14 -18.27 11.95
N ASN A 214 0.49 -17.70 10.80
CA ASN A 214 -0.32 -17.76 9.58
C ASN A 214 -0.24 -19.14 8.94
N LYS A 215 -1.22 -20.00 9.25
CA LYS A 215 -1.31 -21.36 8.71
C LYS A 215 -1.61 -21.36 7.20
N LEU A 216 -2.16 -20.27 6.64
CA LEU A 216 -2.48 -20.17 5.22
C LEU A 216 -1.23 -20.30 4.33
N LEU A 217 -0.06 -19.85 4.81
CA LEU A 217 1.24 -20.04 4.13
C LEU A 217 1.57 -21.52 3.82
N LYS A 218 1.01 -22.45 4.57
CA LYS A 218 1.17 -23.90 4.33
C LYS A 218 -0.01 -24.50 3.56
N GLN A 219 -1.21 -23.94 3.70
CA GLN A 219 -2.46 -24.50 3.18
C GLN A 219 -2.79 -24.01 1.77
N TYR A 220 -2.22 -22.87 1.35
CA TYR A 220 -2.44 -22.29 0.03
C TYR A 220 -1.10 -21.92 -0.60
N GLU A 221 -0.69 -22.64 -1.63
CA GLU A 221 0.65 -22.56 -2.26
C GLU A 221 0.99 -21.13 -2.74
N ASN A 222 -0.01 -20.41 -3.24
CA ASN A 222 0.17 -19.06 -3.77
C ASN A 222 0.22 -17.97 -2.68
N CYS A 223 0.05 -18.30 -1.39
CA CYS A 223 0.03 -17.35 -0.29
C CYS A 223 1.43 -16.83 0.02
N VAL A 224 1.58 -15.50 0.13
CA VAL A 224 2.83 -14.81 0.45
C VAL A 224 2.78 -14.01 1.76
N GLY A 225 1.81 -14.24 2.60
CA GLY A 225 1.65 -13.57 3.91
C GLY A 225 0.18 -13.36 4.24
N ILE A 226 -0.21 -12.51 5.19
CA ILE A 226 0.54 -11.40 5.83
C ILE A 226 0.47 -11.59 7.35
N LYS A 227 -0.74 -11.45 7.98
CA LYS A 227 -0.88 -11.42 9.44
C LYS A 227 -2.22 -11.92 9.94
N THR A 228 -2.21 -12.77 10.96
CA THR A 228 -3.38 -13.20 11.74
C THR A 228 -3.60 -12.30 12.94
N GLY A 229 -4.83 -12.26 13.46
CA GLY A 229 -5.19 -11.60 14.70
C GLY A 229 -6.34 -12.30 15.40
N PHE A 230 -6.36 -12.23 16.73
CA PHE A 230 -7.47 -12.69 17.55
C PHE A 230 -7.49 -11.91 18.88
N THR A 231 -8.64 -11.41 19.25
CA THR A 231 -9.06 -11.05 20.60
C THR A 231 -10.52 -11.46 20.75
N ASP A 232 -11.02 -11.50 21.99
CA ASP A 232 -12.43 -11.85 22.22
C ASP A 232 -13.39 -10.85 21.58
N ASN A 233 -13.02 -9.57 21.55
CA ASN A 233 -13.80 -8.50 20.90
C ASN A 233 -13.71 -8.57 19.36
N ALA A 234 -12.51 -8.71 18.80
CA ALA A 234 -12.32 -8.71 17.36
C ALA A 234 -12.78 -10.02 16.69
N GLY A 235 -12.79 -11.14 17.40
CA GLY A 235 -12.88 -12.45 16.80
C GLY A 235 -11.63 -12.80 15.98
N ARG A 236 -11.71 -13.80 15.11
CA ARG A 236 -10.59 -14.18 14.23
C ARG A 236 -10.48 -13.22 13.07
N CYS A 237 -9.28 -12.67 12.86
CA CYS A 237 -8.93 -11.75 11.77
C CYS A 237 -7.76 -12.32 10.97
N LEU A 238 -7.80 -12.11 9.65
CA LEU A 238 -6.69 -12.45 8.77
C LEU A 238 -6.56 -11.40 7.67
N VAL A 239 -5.33 -10.98 7.44
CA VAL A 239 -4.92 -10.28 6.24
C VAL A 239 -3.97 -11.19 5.51
N SER A 240 -4.25 -11.50 4.25
CA SER A 240 -3.36 -12.32 3.42
C SER A 240 -3.16 -11.71 2.05
N ALA A 241 -2.09 -12.14 1.39
CA ALA A 241 -1.82 -11.84 -0.01
C ALA A 241 -1.46 -13.13 -0.75
N ALA A 242 -1.83 -13.19 -2.02
CA ALA A 242 -1.51 -14.31 -2.88
C ALA A 242 -1.22 -13.83 -4.30
N TYR A 243 -0.31 -14.55 -4.98
CA TYR A 243 0.01 -14.33 -6.39
C TYR A 243 -0.22 -15.62 -7.18
N LYS A 244 -0.95 -15.52 -8.29
CA LYS A 244 -1.18 -16.63 -9.22
C LYS A 244 -1.17 -16.12 -10.65
N ASP A 245 -0.35 -16.70 -11.52
CA ASP A 245 -0.24 -16.34 -12.94
C ASP A 245 -0.01 -14.83 -13.16
N GLY A 246 0.89 -14.23 -12.38
CA GLY A 246 1.20 -12.80 -12.41
C GLY A 246 0.12 -11.87 -11.81
N LYS A 247 -1.00 -12.42 -11.32
CA LYS A 247 -2.10 -11.68 -10.69
C LYS A 247 -1.89 -11.67 -9.18
N GLY A 248 -1.96 -10.49 -8.54
CA GLY A 248 -1.78 -10.33 -7.11
C GLY A 248 -3.04 -9.81 -6.42
N LEU A 249 -3.49 -10.50 -5.37
CA LEU A 249 -4.68 -10.11 -4.60
C LEU A 249 -4.36 -10.06 -3.10
N ILE A 250 -4.94 -9.07 -2.41
CA ILE A 250 -5.01 -9.02 -0.95
C ILE A 250 -6.44 -9.33 -0.53
N VAL A 251 -6.57 -10.20 0.47
CA VAL A 251 -7.84 -10.53 1.13
C VAL A 251 -7.73 -10.14 2.61
N VAL A 252 -8.73 -9.42 3.09
CA VAL A 252 -8.93 -9.08 4.50
C VAL A 252 -10.23 -9.67 4.99
N THR A 253 -10.19 -10.42 6.09
CA THR A 253 -11.39 -10.82 6.83
C THR A 253 -11.28 -10.37 8.29
N LEU A 254 -12.32 -9.72 8.79
CA LEU A 254 -12.47 -9.33 10.18
C LEU A 254 -13.67 -10.08 10.78
N ASN A 255 -13.45 -10.68 11.95
CA ASN A 255 -14.43 -11.50 12.67
C ASN A 255 -14.97 -12.64 11.77
N SER A 256 -14.09 -13.56 11.39
CA SER A 256 -14.37 -14.74 10.56
C SER A 256 -14.47 -16.01 11.40
N GLU A 257 -15.34 -16.93 10.97
CA GLU A 257 -15.49 -18.24 11.62
C GLU A 257 -14.31 -19.17 11.31
N ASP A 258 -13.91 -19.26 10.04
CA ASP A 258 -12.71 -19.98 9.58
C ASP A 258 -11.88 -19.08 8.65
N ILE A 259 -10.80 -18.54 9.19
CA ILE A 259 -9.96 -17.58 8.47
C ILE A 259 -9.22 -18.20 7.28
N CYS A 260 -8.75 -19.46 7.41
CA CYS A 260 -7.97 -20.07 6.34
C CYS A 260 -8.87 -20.52 5.18
N GLN A 261 -9.95 -21.26 5.47
CA GLN A 261 -10.84 -21.75 4.44
C GLN A 261 -11.55 -20.58 3.73
N SER A 262 -12.00 -19.57 4.47
CA SER A 262 -12.60 -18.36 3.87
C SER A 262 -11.66 -17.69 2.86
N HIS A 263 -10.36 -17.58 3.15
CA HIS A 263 -9.39 -16.98 2.23
C HIS A 263 -9.11 -17.88 1.02
N ILE A 264 -9.00 -19.19 1.21
CA ILE A 264 -8.82 -20.16 0.12
C ILE A 264 -10.00 -20.07 -0.87
N ASP A 265 -11.22 -20.08 -0.35
CA ASP A 265 -12.44 -20.02 -1.17
C ASP A 265 -12.54 -18.70 -1.94
N VAL A 266 -12.19 -17.57 -1.27
CA VAL A 266 -12.15 -16.25 -1.91
C VAL A 266 -11.09 -16.22 -3.01
N TYR A 267 -9.86 -16.69 -2.77
CA TYR A 267 -8.81 -16.71 -3.78
C TYR A 267 -9.16 -17.58 -4.98
N ASN A 268 -9.70 -18.79 -4.75
CA ASN A 268 -10.09 -19.68 -5.82
C ASN A 268 -11.13 -19.04 -6.73
N GLN A 269 -12.19 -18.42 -6.16
CA GLN A 269 -13.20 -17.72 -6.92
C GLN A 269 -12.64 -16.45 -7.61
N ALA A 270 -11.84 -15.65 -6.90
CA ALA A 270 -11.32 -14.40 -7.41
C ALA A 270 -10.35 -14.59 -8.57
N PHE A 271 -9.38 -15.51 -8.47
CA PHE A 271 -8.41 -15.76 -9.53
C PHE A 271 -9.02 -16.31 -10.82
N GLU A 272 -10.20 -16.94 -10.76
CA GLU A 272 -10.97 -17.36 -11.94
C GLU A 272 -11.64 -16.18 -12.65
N LYS A 273 -11.91 -15.08 -11.92
CA LYS A 273 -12.63 -13.89 -12.42
C LYS A 273 -11.72 -12.76 -12.86
N VAL A 274 -10.47 -12.72 -12.42
CA VAL A 274 -9.51 -11.70 -12.81
C VAL A 274 -8.59 -12.21 -13.93
N LEU A 275 -8.20 -11.32 -14.81
CA LEU A 275 -7.28 -11.61 -15.92
C LEU A 275 -6.23 -10.50 -16.06
N LYS A 276 -5.08 -10.83 -16.63
CA LYS A 276 -4.10 -9.86 -17.12
C LYS A 276 -4.47 -9.50 -18.56
N TYR A 277 -4.80 -8.24 -18.77
CA TYR A 277 -5.16 -7.70 -20.07
C TYR A 277 -4.02 -6.88 -20.65
N ASN A 278 -3.56 -7.25 -21.84
CA ASN A 278 -2.51 -6.52 -22.56
C ASN A 278 -3.15 -5.37 -23.36
N SER A 279 -3.02 -4.15 -22.85
CA SER A 279 -3.45 -2.94 -23.53
C SER A 279 -2.32 -2.35 -24.34
N ARG A 280 -2.57 -2.04 -25.62
CA ARG A 280 -1.60 -1.36 -26.49
C ARG A 280 -2.11 0.01 -26.87
N VAL A 281 -1.38 1.05 -26.46
CA VAL A 281 -1.73 2.44 -26.76
C VAL A 281 -0.74 3.03 -27.77
N LYS A 282 -1.28 3.55 -28.88
CA LYS A 282 -0.51 4.33 -29.85
C LYS A 282 -0.42 5.77 -29.37
N LEU A 283 0.80 6.27 -29.18
CA LEU A 283 1.00 7.66 -28.78
C LEU A 283 0.67 8.65 -29.91
N PRO A 284 0.19 9.86 -29.58
CA PRO A 284 -0.17 10.88 -30.58
C PRO A 284 1.04 11.42 -31.34
N VAL A 285 2.24 11.33 -30.77
CA VAL A 285 3.51 11.74 -31.36
C VAL A 285 4.59 10.71 -31.02
N ASN A 286 5.66 10.66 -31.81
CA ASN A 286 6.84 9.83 -31.58
C ASN A 286 8.12 10.66 -31.35
N ASN A 287 7.99 11.99 -31.34
CA ASN A 287 9.07 12.94 -31.05
C ASN A 287 8.54 14.08 -30.18
N LEU A 288 9.37 14.51 -29.22
CA LEU A 288 9.13 15.70 -28.41
C LEU A 288 10.17 16.78 -28.74
N LYS A 289 9.71 18.03 -28.80
CA LYS A 289 10.58 19.18 -29.06
C LYS A 289 11.59 19.36 -27.91
N VAL A 290 12.86 19.59 -28.27
CA VAL A 290 13.93 19.93 -27.32
C VAL A 290 14.42 21.34 -27.61
N VAL A 291 14.57 22.12 -26.56
CA VAL A 291 15.08 23.50 -26.59
C VAL A 291 16.53 23.53 -26.09
N GLY A 292 17.42 24.17 -26.85
CA GLY A 292 18.84 24.31 -26.48
C GLY A 292 19.66 23.03 -26.66
N GLY A 293 19.18 22.08 -27.45
CA GLY A 293 19.87 20.83 -27.75
C GLY A 293 20.51 20.81 -29.15
N GLU A 294 21.47 19.90 -29.33
CA GLU A 294 22.11 19.66 -30.67
C GLU A 294 21.11 19.21 -31.70
N THR A 295 19.98 18.64 -31.30
CA THR A 295 18.84 18.34 -32.15
C THR A 295 17.56 18.99 -31.61
N VAL A 296 16.62 19.31 -32.52
CA VAL A 296 15.35 19.98 -32.21
C VAL A 296 14.32 19.05 -31.58
N GLY A 297 14.62 17.76 -31.46
CA GLY A 297 13.68 16.77 -30.94
C GLY A 297 14.35 15.51 -30.41
N VAL A 298 13.67 14.86 -29.46
CA VAL A 298 14.04 13.57 -28.87
C VAL A 298 12.94 12.55 -29.18
N SER A 299 13.34 11.34 -29.55
CA SER A 299 12.40 10.26 -29.87
C SER A 299 11.86 9.60 -28.61
N ILE A 300 10.58 9.25 -28.64
CA ILE A 300 9.87 8.40 -27.66
C ILE A 300 9.29 7.18 -28.39
N GLU A 301 8.88 6.15 -27.63
CA GLU A 301 8.23 4.99 -28.21
C GLU A 301 6.92 5.37 -28.88
N LYS A 302 6.62 4.72 -30.01
CA LYS A 302 5.39 4.99 -30.78
C LYS A 302 4.18 4.29 -30.17
N ASN A 303 4.39 3.12 -29.61
CA ASN A 303 3.37 2.31 -28.97
C ASN A 303 3.89 1.90 -27.59
N LEU A 304 3.00 1.90 -26.60
CA LEU A 304 3.27 1.38 -25.27
C LEU A 304 2.32 0.25 -24.97
N ASP A 305 2.87 -0.85 -24.51
CA ASP A 305 2.14 -2.02 -24.05
C ASP A 305 2.08 -1.98 -22.52
N ALA A 306 0.90 -2.21 -21.96
CA ALA A 306 0.66 -2.27 -20.51
C ALA A 306 -0.09 -3.56 -20.18
N GLU A 307 0.35 -4.25 -19.14
CA GLU A 307 -0.36 -5.40 -18.60
C GLU A 307 -1.17 -4.97 -17.36
N ILE A 308 -2.49 -5.05 -17.46
CA ILE A 308 -3.41 -4.49 -16.47
C ILE A 308 -4.30 -5.60 -15.93
N LEU A 309 -4.46 -5.68 -14.60
CA LEU A 309 -5.41 -6.60 -14.00
C LEU A 309 -6.83 -6.04 -14.12
N LEU A 310 -7.69 -6.81 -14.77
CA LEU A 310 -9.11 -6.51 -14.94
C LEU A 310 -9.97 -7.66 -14.40
N VAL A 311 -11.23 -7.38 -14.11
CA VAL A 311 -12.25 -8.40 -13.94
C VAL A 311 -12.78 -8.80 -15.33
N SER A 312 -13.01 -10.08 -15.55
CA SER A 312 -13.50 -10.60 -16.83
C SER A 312 -14.78 -9.89 -17.28
N GLY A 313 -14.78 -9.35 -18.50
CA GLY A 313 -15.86 -8.55 -19.06
C GLY A 313 -15.63 -7.04 -19.04
N GLU A 314 -14.61 -6.54 -18.33
CA GLU A 314 -14.28 -5.10 -18.26
C GLU A 314 -13.38 -4.62 -19.41
N GLU A 315 -12.90 -5.50 -20.27
CA GLU A 315 -11.90 -5.18 -21.32
C GLU A 315 -12.37 -4.06 -22.25
N SER A 316 -13.67 -4.00 -22.54
CA SER A 316 -14.26 -2.95 -23.39
C SER A 316 -14.50 -1.62 -22.67
N GLU A 317 -14.43 -1.61 -21.33
CA GLU A 317 -14.64 -0.42 -20.51
C GLU A 317 -13.34 0.32 -20.22
N LEU A 318 -12.18 -0.32 -20.52
CA LEU A 318 -10.86 0.24 -20.25
C LEU A 318 -10.64 1.50 -21.09
N LYS A 319 -10.43 2.61 -20.40
CA LYS A 319 -10.10 3.92 -20.97
C LYS A 319 -8.68 4.30 -20.62
N HIS A 320 -8.05 5.12 -21.45
CA HIS A 320 -6.73 5.64 -21.14
C HIS A 320 -6.64 7.15 -21.40
N LYS A 321 -5.70 7.79 -20.70
CA LYS A 321 -5.38 9.20 -20.84
C LYS A 321 -3.87 9.38 -20.93
N VAL A 322 -3.42 9.91 -22.07
CA VAL A 322 -2.01 10.22 -22.31
C VAL A 322 -1.71 11.62 -21.79
N LYS A 323 -0.68 11.76 -20.97
CA LYS A 323 -0.11 13.02 -20.48
C LYS A 323 1.33 13.11 -20.94
N LEU A 324 1.66 14.09 -21.78
CA LEU A 324 2.99 14.33 -22.32
C LEU A 324 3.47 15.75 -22.04
N LYS A 325 4.76 15.92 -21.76
CA LYS A 325 5.40 17.24 -21.74
C LYS A 325 5.32 17.85 -23.14
N LYS A 326 5.03 19.13 -23.23
CA LYS A 326 4.92 19.83 -24.53
C LYS A 326 6.28 20.02 -25.20
N PHE A 327 7.33 20.19 -24.41
CA PHE A 327 8.73 20.32 -24.83
C PHE A 327 9.66 19.98 -23.65
N LEU A 328 10.92 19.79 -23.95
CA LEU A 328 11.99 19.51 -22.99
C LEU A 328 13.13 20.53 -23.15
N PHE A 329 14.00 20.65 -22.16
CA PHE A 329 15.25 21.39 -22.23
C PHE A 329 16.43 20.41 -22.28
N ALA A 330 17.42 20.71 -23.13
CA ALA A 330 18.66 19.93 -23.15
C ALA A 330 19.50 20.20 -21.87
N PRO A 331 20.27 19.19 -21.39
CA PRO A 331 20.39 17.86 -21.96
C PRO A 331 19.19 16.98 -21.60
N VAL A 332 18.80 16.09 -22.52
CA VAL A 332 17.79 15.05 -22.29
C VAL A 332 18.50 13.70 -22.37
N LYS A 333 18.31 12.85 -21.34
CA LYS A 333 18.90 11.52 -21.29
C LYS A 333 17.98 10.47 -21.91
N LYS A 334 18.55 9.41 -22.49
CA LYS A 334 17.80 8.20 -22.83
C LYS A 334 17.21 7.59 -21.56
N GLY A 335 15.94 7.17 -21.59
CA GLY A 335 15.21 6.63 -20.44
C GLY A 335 14.60 7.70 -19.52
N GLU A 336 14.70 9.01 -19.87
CA GLU A 336 14.07 10.07 -19.08
C GLU A 336 12.55 10.00 -19.19
N VAL A 337 11.83 10.09 -18.05
CA VAL A 337 10.37 10.10 -18.03
C VAL A 337 9.86 11.45 -18.51
N VAL A 338 9.11 11.44 -19.62
CA VAL A 338 8.60 12.63 -20.30
C VAL A 338 7.08 12.72 -20.32
N GLY A 339 6.42 11.70 -19.80
CA GLY A 339 4.98 11.63 -19.68
C GLY A 339 4.52 10.35 -19.03
N GLU A 340 3.21 10.15 -19.03
CA GLU A 340 2.57 8.95 -18.50
C GLU A 340 1.28 8.63 -19.26
N ILE A 341 0.88 7.35 -19.25
CA ILE A 341 -0.44 6.89 -19.66
C ILE A 341 -1.15 6.39 -18.43
N ASP A 342 -2.24 7.04 -18.05
CA ASP A 342 -3.13 6.56 -17.01
C ASP A 342 -4.25 5.72 -17.62
N TYR A 343 -4.53 4.55 -17.03
CA TYR A 343 -5.61 3.65 -17.41
C TYR A 343 -6.71 3.66 -16.38
N TYR A 344 -7.97 3.62 -16.83
CA TYR A 344 -9.14 3.76 -15.98
C TYR A 344 -10.21 2.72 -16.33
N ILE A 345 -10.84 2.15 -15.28
CA ILE A 345 -12.16 1.53 -15.34
C ILE A 345 -13.10 2.47 -14.59
N ASP A 346 -14.17 2.90 -15.22
CA ASP A 346 -15.01 4.01 -14.76
C ASP A 346 -14.16 5.25 -14.45
N ASN A 347 -14.12 5.67 -13.17
CA ASN A 347 -13.30 6.77 -12.67
C ASN A 347 -12.13 6.29 -11.82
N PHE A 348 -11.93 4.99 -11.68
CA PHE A 348 -10.83 4.43 -10.88
C PHE A 348 -9.61 4.19 -11.75
N LYS A 349 -8.46 4.74 -11.34
CA LYS A 349 -7.19 4.53 -12.03
C LYS A 349 -6.63 3.15 -11.69
N VAL A 350 -6.60 2.25 -12.69
CA VAL A 350 -6.16 0.86 -12.54
C VAL A 350 -4.69 0.64 -12.85
N ALA A 351 -4.07 1.51 -13.67
CA ALA A 351 -2.64 1.45 -13.96
C ALA A 351 -2.09 2.81 -14.39
N THR A 352 -0.78 2.96 -14.36
CA THR A 352 -0.03 4.09 -14.94
C THR A 352 1.25 3.55 -15.54
N GLU A 353 1.50 3.86 -16.82
CA GLU A 353 2.74 3.50 -17.52
C GLU A 353 3.54 4.75 -17.86
N PRO A 354 4.85 4.80 -17.54
CA PRO A 354 5.70 5.93 -17.89
C PRO A 354 6.00 5.96 -19.38
N ILE A 355 6.02 7.16 -19.96
CA ILE A 355 6.51 7.40 -21.31
C ILE A 355 7.95 7.90 -21.20
N ILE A 356 8.89 7.17 -21.80
CA ILE A 356 10.30 7.47 -21.70
C ILE A 356 10.92 7.82 -23.06
N THR A 357 12.04 8.54 -23.04
CA THR A 357 12.85 8.82 -24.22
C THR A 357 13.63 7.58 -24.66
N VAL A 358 13.69 7.33 -25.97
CA VAL A 358 14.48 6.23 -26.55
C VAL A 358 15.83 6.69 -27.11
N THR A 359 16.00 8.01 -27.30
CA THR A 359 17.25 8.66 -27.66
C THR A 359 17.64 9.70 -26.61
N GLU A 360 18.84 10.24 -26.71
CA GLU A 360 19.34 11.36 -25.90
C GLU A 360 19.58 12.58 -26.78
N VAL A 361 19.66 13.76 -26.16
CA VAL A 361 19.99 15.03 -26.81
C VAL A 361 20.91 15.83 -25.91
N ALA A 362 22.15 16.06 -26.35
CA ALA A 362 23.09 16.91 -25.65
C ALA A 362 22.76 18.40 -25.78
N VAL A 363 23.37 19.23 -24.94
CA VAL A 363 23.25 20.69 -25.03
C VAL A 363 23.98 21.15 -26.30
N GLU A 364 23.35 22.04 -27.08
CA GLU A 364 23.99 22.67 -28.23
C GLU A 364 25.19 23.51 -27.75
N GLU A 365 26.40 23.08 -28.13
CA GLU A 365 27.60 23.89 -27.93
C GLU A 365 27.52 25.12 -28.83
N LYS A 366 27.34 26.32 -28.27
CA LYS A 366 27.49 27.57 -29.05
C LYS A 366 28.94 27.69 -29.54
N LYS A 367 29.23 27.04 -30.66
CA LYS A 367 30.53 27.21 -31.33
C LYS A 367 30.72 28.68 -31.68
N GLY A 368 31.53 29.37 -30.86
CA GLY A 368 32.33 30.49 -31.33
C GLY A 368 31.75 31.88 -31.37
N PHE A 369 30.88 32.29 -30.43
CA PHE A 369 30.66 33.74 -30.26
C PHE A 369 31.97 34.45 -29.80
N PHE A 370 32.75 33.86 -28.96
CA PHE A 370 34.07 34.39 -28.54
C PHE A 370 35.19 34.24 -29.61
N LYS A 371 35.18 33.15 -30.41
CA LYS A 371 36.18 33.03 -31.51
C LYS A 371 35.96 34.06 -32.58
N ASN A 372 34.72 34.42 -32.92
CA ASN A 372 34.44 35.47 -33.92
C ASN A 372 34.73 36.89 -33.39
N ILE A 373 34.62 37.13 -32.09
CA ILE A 373 35.03 38.42 -31.47
C ILE A 373 36.56 38.53 -31.46
N LEU A 374 37.30 37.51 -31.06
CA LEU A 374 38.77 37.50 -31.07
C LEU A 374 39.31 37.59 -32.49
N ALA A 375 38.69 36.95 -33.49
CA ALA A 375 39.11 37.07 -34.88
C ALA A 375 38.82 38.45 -35.50
N ARG A 376 37.86 39.22 -34.96
CA ARG A 376 37.60 40.62 -35.38
C ARG A 376 38.52 41.62 -34.71
N PHE A 377 39.02 41.33 -33.51
CA PHE A 377 39.98 42.23 -32.80
C PHE A 377 41.43 41.92 -33.12
N GLY A 378 41.77 40.72 -33.67
CA GLY A 378 43.13 40.34 -34.05
C GLY A 378 43.61 40.80 -35.43
N LYS A 379 42.81 41.56 -36.20
CA LYS A 379 43.18 42.04 -37.52
C LYS A 379 43.51 43.53 -37.61
N ASN A 380 43.66 44.23 -36.49
CA ASN A 380 43.99 45.67 -36.50
C ASN A 380 45.24 46.03 -35.69
N PHE A 381 46.27 45.18 -35.70
CA PHE A 381 47.63 45.56 -35.27
C PHE A 381 48.64 44.88 -36.21
N ASP A 382 48.86 45.50 -37.38
CA ASP A 382 50.10 45.50 -38.15
C ASP A 382 50.23 46.91 -38.81
#